data_603df8845134ed89d2ca0bbf5bec2d1f
#
_entry.id   603df8845134ed89d2ca0bbf5bec2d1f
#
_cell.length_a   1.000
_cell.length_b   1.000
_cell.length_c   1.000
_cell.angle_alpha   90.00
_cell.angle_beta   90.00
_cell.angle_gamma   90.00
#
_symmetry.space_group_name_H-M   'P 1'
#
loop_
_entity.id
_entity.type
_entity.pdbx_description
1 polymer ?
#
loop_
_entity_poly.entity_id
_entity_poly.type
_entity_poly.pdbx_seq_one_letter_code
_entity_poly.pdbx_strand_id
1 'polypeptide(L)'
;MDSQQSNNSVQDIFDSSLNLEETHFKEGYDEGYNHGLTTGKEEARQVGLKLGFETGEELGFYKGCVDVWNSAIRVDPTRFSTRVQKGIKQMEELIEKYPVMDPENESIQEIMEALRLKFRVIRAALGVVYYGYRRINTWQLAALFDDEMIRCGPQKLLATNVLDNAISLAQSLFLCSSWQAGRKRKMLKLMLACCKVYISESRNKAALQSVERAAKLFPEAAIVNKFEDVIYNRVGYTVVSKLVPELSPDSCSLKNTVFAMVKAAFENIDLEMHSGSHPRLGVVDHICFHALACASLDQAAGIAKSLAADIGSSLQVPTFLYGAAHEEGKTLDSIRRELGFFKPNSVGNQWVGGSISESLPLKPDEGPLEVSQTKGVIVIGATRWVDNYNVPVFSTNVGAVRTIAKRVSGRGGGLPSVQAMALAHGEDVIEVACNLLEPSKVGGDKVQLEVERLAGEEGMAVGKGYFTDLPQEKIIESYMELTSSM
;
A
#
# COMPACT_ATOMS: atom_id res chain seq x y z
N MET A 1 75.45 -9.31 8.52
CA MET A 1 74.52 -8.46 9.31
C MET A 1 73.26 -8.22 8.61
N ASP A 2 72.76 -9.14 7.68
CA ASP A 2 71.63 -8.89 6.83
C ASP A 2 70.45 -9.86 6.98
N SER A 3 70.45 -10.67 8.05
CA SER A 3 69.38 -11.65 8.27
C SER A 3 68.31 -11.29 9.36
N GLN A 4 68.56 -10.20 10.10
CA GLN A 4 67.58 -9.75 11.16
C GLN A 4 66.66 -8.65 10.75
N GLN A 5 66.92 -7.91 9.65
CA GLN A 5 66.03 -6.85 9.18
C GLN A 5 64.84 -7.35 8.35
N SER A 6 64.93 -8.54 7.75
CA SER A 6 63.81 -9.06 6.94
C SER A 6 62.68 -9.74 7.76
N ASN A 7 62.99 -10.20 8.99
CA ASN A 7 61.99 -10.84 9.85
C ASN A 7 61.05 -9.81 10.54
N ASN A 8 61.53 -8.61 10.86
CA ASN A 8 60.68 -7.59 11.48
C ASN A 8 59.67 -7.00 10.53
N SER A 9 59.97 -6.87 9.24
CA SER A 9 59.04 -6.30 8.25
C SER A 9 57.87 -7.25 7.93
N VAL A 10 58.07 -8.58 8.00
CA VAL A 10 57.02 -9.58 7.78
C VAL A 10 56.11 -9.66 9.01
N GLN A 11 56.66 -9.57 10.21
CA GLN A 11 55.89 -9.55 11.46
C GLN A 11 54.98 -8.32 11.55
N ASP A 12 55.48 -7.13 11.20
CA ASP A 12 54.71 -5.87 11.15
C ASP A 12 53.54 -5.92 10.14
N ILE A 13 53.70 -6.63 9.02
CA ILE A 13 52.63 -6.80 8.03
C ILE A 13 51.51 -7.73 8.53
N PHE A 14 51.88 -8.81 9.23
CA PHE A 14 50.90 -9.73 9.83
C PHE A 14 50.18 -9.09 11.02
N ASP A 15 50.84 -8.32 11.86
CA ASP A 15 50.26 -7.60 12.99
C ASP A 15 49.29 -6.52 12.50
N SER A 16 49.58 -5.84 11.40
CA SER A 16 48.67 -4.85 10.79
C SER A 16 47.42 -5.51 10.18
N SER A 17 47.56 -6.71 9.63
CA SER A 17 46.40 -7.46 9.07
C SER A 17 45.51 -8.02 10.18
N LEU A 18 46.07 -8.53 11.27
CA LEU A 18 45.33 -8.99 12.45
C LEU A 18 44.56 -7.84 13.11
N ASN A 19 45.18 -6.67 13.26
CA ASN A 19 44.54 -5.48 13.79
C ASN A 19 43.37 -5.00 12.88
N LEU A 20 43.47 -5.17 11.56
CA LEU A 20 42.44 -4.82 10.61
C LEU A 20 41.20 -5.77 10.72
N GLU A 21 41.48 -7.09 10.87
CA GLU A 21 40.42 -8.08 11.10
C GLU A 21 39.67 -7.83 12.41
N GLU A 22 40.42 -7.55 13.50
CA GLU A 22 39.83 -7.26 14.80
C GLU A 22 39.00 -5.97 14.80
N THR A 23 39.44 -4.95 14.05
CA THR A 23 38.73 -3.70 13.84
C THR A 23 37.43 -3.95 13.07
N HIS A 24 37.49 -4.65 11.95
CA HIS A 24 36.29 -4.97 11.15
C HIS A 24 35.32 -5.88 11.90
N PHE A 25 35.81 -6.83 12.68
CA PHE A 25 34.96 -7.65 13.54
C PHE A 25 34.21 -6.80 14.58
N LYS A 26 34.92 -5.88 15.23
CA LYS A 26 34.32 -4.97 16.22
C LYS A 26 33.32 -4.00 15.58
N GLU A 27 33.72 -3.39 14.46
CA GLU A 27 32.81 -2.51 13.71
C GLU A 27 31.53 -3.24 13.28
N GLY A 28 31.65 -4.45 12.70
CA GLY A 28 30.51 -5.28 12.31
C GLY A 28 29.64 -5.71 13.48
N TYR A 29 30.25 -6.02 14.64
CA TYR A 29 29.53 -6.33 15.86
C TYR A 29 28.74 -5.11 16.38
N ASP A 30 29.40 -3.95 16.47
CA ASP A 30 28.78 -2.71 16.96
C ASP A 30 27.65 -2.24 16.02
N GLU A 31 27.85 -2.33 14.71
CA GLU A 31 26.82 -2.03 13.71
C GLU A 31 25.62 -2.99 13.82
N GLY A 32 25.87 -4.30 13.89
CA GLY A 32 24.85 -5.33 14.05
C GLY A 32 24.07 -5.17 15.34
N TYR A 33 24.74 -4.88 16.45
CA TYR A 33 24.10 -4.63 17.74
C TYR A 33 23.21 -3.38 17.72
N ASN A 34 23.71 -2.27 17.19
CA ASN A 34 22.95 -1.02 17.10
C ASN A 34 21.74 -1.15 16.15
N HIS A 35 21.91 -1.85 15.03
CA HIS A 35 20.82 -2.14 14.10
C HIS A 35 19.77 -3.03 14.77
N GLY A 36 20.17 -4.11 15.44
CA GLY A 36 19.27 -5.01 16.17
C GLY A 36 18.48 -4.30 17.27
N LEU A 37 19.16 -3.43 18.04
CA LEU A 37 18.52 -2.63 19.09
C LEU A 37 17.47 -1.65 18.51
N THR A 38 17.80 -1.00 17.41
CA THR A 38 16.90 -0.03 16.76
C THR A 38 15.68 -0.73 16.15
N THR A 39 15.93 -1.83 15.43
CA THR A 39 14.87 -2.63 14.80
C THR A 39 13.95 -3.25 15.84
N GLY A 40 14.51 -3.87 16.89
CA GLY A 40 13.75 -4.48 17.97
C GLY A 40 12.88 -3.47 18.73
N LYS A 41 13.38 -2.26 18.99
CA LYS A 41 12.58 -1.19 19.59
C LYS A 41 11.43 -0.75 18.70
N GLU A 42 11.64 -0.63 17.40
CA GLU A 42 10.58 -0.24 16.47
C GLU A 42 9.53 -1.34 16.31
N GLU A 43 9.93 -2.61 16.24
CA GLU A 43 9.02 -3.75 16.21
C GLU A 43 8.18 -3.81 17.50
N ALA A 44 8.81 -3.68 18.67
CA ALA A 44 8.11 -3.64 19.95
C ALA A 44 7.12 -2.46 20.02
N ARG A 45 7.52 -1.29 19.50
CA ARG A 45 6.65 -0.11 19.41
C ARG A 45 5.43 -0.38 18.53
N GLN A 46 5.61 -1.00 17.36
CA GLN A 46 4.52 -1.33 16.44
C GLN A 46 3.54 -2.34 17.05
N VAL A 47 4.04 -3.38 17.70
CA VAL A 47 3.22 -4.36 18.42
C VAL A 47 2.46 -3.69 19.56
N GLY A 48 3.13 -2.86 20.36
CA GLY A 48 2.50 -2.13 21.48
C GLY A 48 1.40 -1.18 21.01
N LEU A 49 1.63 -0.42 19.93
CA LEU A 49 0.61 0.46 19.34
C LEU A 49 -0.61 -0.34 18.83
N LYS A 50 -0.37 -1.47 18.16
CA LYS A 50 -1.45 -2.31 17.65
C LYS A 50 -2.30 -2.90 18.77
N LEU A 51 -1.67 -3.51 19.76
CA LEU A 51 -2.36 -4.10 20.93
C LEU A 51 -3.05 -3.02 21.77
N GLY A 52 -2.40 -1.88 21.97
CA GLY A 52 -2.99 -0.75 22.68
C GLY A 52 -4.21 -0.18 21.98
N PHE A 53 -4.18 -0.09 20.66
CA PHE A 53 -5.31 0.35 19.84
C PHE A 53 -6.48 -0.64 19.92
N GLU A 54 -6.22 -1.94 19.73
CA GLU A 54 -7.25 -3.00 19.80
C GLU A 54 -7.93 -3.04 21.19
N THR A 55 -7.13 -2.92 22.25
CA THR A 55 -7.64 -2.87 23.63
C THR A 55 -8.42 -1.59 23.89
N GLY A 56 -7.94 -0.46 23.43
CA GLY A 56 -8.62 0.84 23.55
C GLY A 56 -9.95 0.90 22.82
N GLU A 57 -10.04 0.30 21.62
CA GLU A 57 -11.31 0.15 20.89
C GLU A 57 -12.32 -0.70 21.68
N GLU A 58 -11.89 -1.85 22.23
CA GLU A 58 -12.77 -2.75 22.97
C GLU A 58 -13.26 -2.09 24.27
N LEU A 59 -12.38 -1.44 25.02
CA LEU A 59 -12.72 -0.76 26.27
C LEU A 59 -13.64 0.44 26.02
N GLY A 60 -13.34 1.24 25.00
CA GLY A 60 -14.17 2.37 24.57
C GLY A 60 -15.56 1.95 24.12
N PHE A 61 -15.65 0.80 23.44
CA PHE A 61 -16.93 0.19 23.07
C PHE A 61 -17.77 -0.18 24.33
N TYR A 62 -17.18 -0.86 25.32
CA TYR A 62 -17.91 -1.19 26.56
C TYR A 62 -18.33 0.06 27.32
N LYS A 63 -17.48 1.08 27.37
CA LYS A 63 -17.83 2.36 27.99
C LYS A 63 -19.01 3.03 27.29
N GLY A 64 -18.99 3.11 25.97
CA GLY A 64 -20.11 3.66 25.18
C GLY A 64 -21.42 2.90 25.42
N CYS A 65 -21.38 1.57 25.51
CA CYS A 65 -22.57 0.77 25.85
C CYS A 65 -23.11 1.10 27.23
N VAL A 66 -22.25 1.17 28.24
CA VAL A 66 -22.62 1.50 29.61
C VAL A 66 -23.24 2.91 29.68
N ASP A 67 -22.67 3.91 29.01
CA ASP A 67 -23.17 5.28 28.99
C ASP A 67 -24.58 5.36 28.38
N VAL A 68 -24.81 4.62 27.29
CA VAL A 68 -26.13 4.52 26.62
C VAL A 68 -27.15 3.82 27.53
N TRP A 69 -26.79 2.69 28.11
CA TRP A 69 -27.68 1.97 29.00
C TRP A 69 -28.02 2.76 30.27
N ASN A 70 -27.04 3.41 30.88
CA ASN A 70 -27.27 4.31 32.01
C ASN A 70 -28.18 5.49 31.63
N SER A 71 -28.06 6.01 30.41
CA SER A 71 -28.97 7.05 29.91
C SER A 71 -30.40 6.53 29.73
N ALA A 72 -30.55 5.33 29.16
CA ALA A 72 -31.85 4.69 28.98
C ALA A 72 -32.52 4.35 30.34
N ILE A 73 -31.76 3.88 31.31
CA ILE A 73 -32.25 3.63 32.68
C ILE A 73 -32.74 4.92 33.34
N ARG A 74 -32.07 6.05 33.10
CA ARG A 74 -32.53 7.36 33.64
C ARG A 74 -33.85 7.80 33.04
N VAL A 75 -34.11 7.45 31.78
CA VAL A 75 -35.38 7.80 31.11
C VAL A 75 -36.52 6.88 31.54
N ASP A 76 -36.31 5.57 31.58
CA ASP A 76 -37.31 4.59 32.03
C ASP A 76 -36.65 3.42 32.75
N PRO A 77 -36.53 3.48 34.09
CA PRO A 77 -35.92 2.43 34.90
C PRO A 77 -36.70 1.10 34.87
N THR A 78 -37.96 1.13 34.51
CA THR A 78 -38.85 -0.08 34.58
C THR A 78 -38.56 -1.05 33.43
N ARG A 79 -37.95 -0.61 32.37
CA ARG A 79 -37.55 -1.46 31.24
C ARG A 79 -36.35 -2.34 31.51
N PHE A 80 -35.58 -2.04 32.56
CA PHE A 80 -34.38 -2.80 32.91
C PHE A 80 -34.60 -3.54 34.22
N SER A 81 -34.48 -4.86 34.19
CA SER A 81 -34.58 -5.66 35.42
C SER A 81 -33.46 -5.27 36.41
N THR A 82 -33.70 -5.40 37.71
CA THR A 82 -32.70 -5.10 38.75
C THR A 82 -31.38 -5.84 38.54
N ARG A 83 -31.44 -7.05 37.97
CA ARG A 83 -30.26 -7.85 37.62
C ARG A 83 -29.43 -7.20 36.50
N VAL A 84 -30.09 -6.65 35.47
CA VAL A 84 -29.43 -5.95 34.35
C VAL A 84 -28.81 -4.64 34.83
N GLN A 85 -29.55 -3.84 35.62
CA GLN A 85 -29.02 -2.58 36.20
C GLN A 85 -27.78 -2.84 37.06
N LYS A 86 -27.80 -3.89 37.92
CA LYS A 86 -26.63 -4.30 38.70
C LYS A 86 -25.46 -4.73 37.82
N GLY A 87 -25.73 -5.44 36.70
CA GLY A 87 -24.70 -5.87 35.75
C GLY A 87 -24.03 -4.68 35.06
N ILE A 88 -24.81 -3.67 34.63
CA ILE A 88 -24.31 -2.44 34.00
C ILE A 88 -23.40 -1.67 34.96
N LYS A 89 -23.85 -1.49 36.24
CA LYS A 89 -23.02 -0.83 37.25
C LYS A 89 -21.69 -1.56 37.48
N GLN A 90 -21.72 -2.90 37.52
CA GLN A 90 -20.49 -3.70 37.67
C GLN A 90 -19.56 -3.60 36.43
N MET A 91 -20.09 -3.40 35.22
CA MET A 91 -19.27 -3.11 34.05
C MET A 91 -18.61 -1.73 34.17
N GLU A 92 -19.35 -0.72 34.61
CA GLU A 92 -18.81 0.62 34.83
C GLU A 92 -17.64 0.60 35.83
N GLU A 93 -17.82 -0.07 36.98
CA GLU A 93 -16.77 -0.26 37.99
C GLU A 93 -15.53 -0.99 37.46
N LEU A 94 -15.69 -1.97 36.55
CA LEU A 94 -14.56 -2.67 35.91
C LEU A 94 -13.83 -1.78 34.91
N ILE A 95 -14.55 -0.96 34.16
CA ILE A 95 -13.96 0.00 33.18
C ILE A 95 -13.13 1.06 33.92
N GLU A 96 -13.66 1.57 35.06
CA GLU A 96 -12.93 2.56 35.87
C GLU A 96 -11.67 1.99 36.52
N LYS A 97 -11.68 0.69 36.87
CA LYS A 97 -10.52 -0.01 37.45
C LYS A 97 -9.48 -0.42 36.44
N TYR A 98 -9.77 -0.31 35.16
CA TYR A 98 -8.84 -0.77 34.13
C TYR A 98 -7.56 0.09 34.12
N PRO A 99 -6.35 -0.51 34.26
CA PRO A 99 -5.10 0.23 34.40
C PRO A 99 -4.56 0.70 33.04
N VAL A 100 -5.20 1.72 32.45
CA VAL A 100 -4.88 2.23 31.09
C VAL A 100 -3.42 2.63 30.93
N MET A 101 -2.77 3.12 32.00
CA MET A 101 -1.40 3.64 31.96
C MET A 101 -0.34 2.60 32.38
N ASP A 102 -0.75 1.39 32.70
CA ASP A 102 0.14 0.32 33.16
C ASP A 102 -0.13 -0.97 32.35
N PRO A 103 0.47 -1.10 31.15
CA PRO A 103 0.20 -2.22 30.25
C PRO A 103 0.75 -3.57 30.74
N GLU A 104 1.61 -3.58 31.76
CA GLU A 104 2.19 -4.81 32.36
C GLU A 104 1.40 -5.28 33.57
N ASN A 105 0.29 -4.61 33.92
CA ASN A 105 -0.51 -4.96 35.08
C ASN A 105 -1.18 -6.33 34.93
N GLU A 106 -0.91 -7.22 35.87
CA GLU A 106 -1.40 -8.61 35.85
C GLU A 106 -2.94 -8.72 35.84
N SER A 107 -3.65 -7.69 36.30
CA SER A 107 -5.14 -7.71 36.37
C SER A 107 -5.83 -7.37 35.02
N ILE A 108 -5.09 -6.92 34.00
CA ILE A 108 -5.63 -6.51 32.68
C ILE A 108 -6.47 -7.63 32.05
N GLN A 109 -5.89 -8.84 32.00
CA GLN A 109 -6.53 -9.99 31.37
C GLN A 109 -7.83 -10.36 32.10
N GLU A 110 -7.79 -10.40 33.43
CA GLU A 110 -8.95 -10.74 34.29
C GLU A 110 -10.07 -9.70 34.13
N ILE A 111 -9.75 -8.41 34.14
CA ILE A 111 -10.73 -7.33 33.96
C ILE A 111 -11.38 -7.41 32.57
N MET A 112 -10.61 -7.64 31.51
CA MET A 112 -11.14 -7.74 30.13
C MET A 112 -12.06 -8.97 29.98
N GLU A 113 -11.69 -10.10 30.54
CA GLU A 113 -12.54 -11.31 30.54
C GLU A 113 -13.84 -11.10 31.33
N ALA A 114 -13.76 -10.45 32.49
CA ALA A 114 -14.93 -10.09 33.27
C ALA A 114 -15.86 -9.11 32.51
N LEU A 115 -15.32 -8.11 31.81
CA LEU A 115 -16.09 -7.20 30.97
C LEU A 115 -16.80 -7.95 29.84
N ARG A 116 -16.08 -8.82 29.13
CA ARG A 116 -16.63 -9.64 28.02
C ARG A 116 -17.77 -10.55 28.53
N LEU A 117 -17.61 -11.16 29.71
CA LEU A 117 -18.62 -12.01 30.30
C LEU A 117 -19.87 -11.22 30.67
N LYS A 118 -19.71 -10.10 31.40
CA LYS A 118 -20.83 -9.25 31.83
C LYS A 118 -21.58 -8.67 30.62
N PHE A 119 -20.88 -8.18 29.62
CA PHE A 119 -21.49 -7.69 28.39
C PHE A 119 -22.37 -8.77 27.73
N ARG A 120 -21.87 -10.02 27.62
CA ARG A 120 -22.67 -11.14 27.08
C ARG A 120 -23.93 -11.41 27.90
N VAL A 121 -23.85 -11.38 29.20
CA VAL A 121 -25.00 -11.63 30.10
C VAL A 121 -26.04 -10.52 29.99
N ILE A 122 -25.62 -9.25 29.99
CA ILE A 122 -26.52 -8.10 29.88
C ILE A 122 -27.22 -8.13 28.51
N ARG A 123 -26.47 -8.35 27.44
CA ARG A 123 -27.00 -8.44 26.07
C ARG A 123 -28.05 -9.55 25.93
N ALA A 124 -27.77 -10.73 26.50
CA ALA A 124 -28.72 -11.85 26.47
C ALA A 124 -30.01 -11.52 27.25
N ALA A 125 -29.88 -10.82 28.39
CA ALA A 125 -31.02 -10.40 29.21
C ALA A 125 -31.87 -9.29 28.56
N LEU A 126 -31.27 -8.49 27.69
CA LEU A 126 -31.94 -7.45 26.89
C LEU A 126 -32.57 -8.01 25.60
N GLY A 127 -32.45 -9.31 25.30
CA GLY A 127 -33.03 -9.94 24.10
C GLY A 127 -32.34 -9.61 22.80
N VAL A 128 -31.16 -9.00 22.86
CA VAL A 128 -30.41 -8.60 21.64
C VAL A 128 -29.69 -9.82 21.08
N VAL A 129 -30.23 -10.41 19.99
CA VAL A 129 -29.61 -11.51 19.26
C VAL A 129 -28.53 -10.97 18.32
N TYR A 130 -27.29 -11.40 18.51
CA TYR A 130 -26.17 -10.99 17.68
C TYR A 130 -25.48 -12.19 17.03
N TYR A 131 -25.33 -12.17 15.72
CA TYR A 131 -24.60 -13.18 14.95
C TYR A 131 -23.13 -12.76 14.78
N GLY A 132 -22.22 -13.41 15.50
CA GLY A 132 -20.78 -13.48 15.22
C GLY A 132 -19.90 -12.41 15.86
N TYR A 133 -18.89 -12.89 16.56
CA TYR A 133 -17.81 -12.13 17.17
C TYR A 133 -16.79 -11.72 16.11
N ARG A 134 -17.00 -10.57 15.44
CA ARG A 134 -15.93 -9.84 14.75
C ARG A 134 -16.25 -8.34 14.78
N ARG A 135 -15.43 -7.56 15.52
CA ARG A 135 -15.42 -6.09 15.59
C ARG A 135 -16.80 -5.43 15.55
N ILE A 136 -17.35 -5.20 16.72
CA ILE A 136 -18.56 -4.37 16.87
C ILE A 136 -18.08 -2.93 16.95
N ASN A 137 -18.33 -2.12 15.93
CA ASN A 137 -18.18 -0.67 16.02
C ASN A 137 -19.35 -0.08 16.79
N THR A 138 -19.11 0.99 17.54
CA THR A 138 -20.09 1.81 18.29
C THR A 138 -21.36 2.13 17.49
N TRP A 139 -21.28 2.14 16.18
CA TRP A 139 -22.38 2.37 15.23
C TRP A 139 -23.41 1.23 15.12
N GLN A 140 -23.03 0.01 15.47
CA GLN A 140 -23.97 -1.12 15.48
C GLN A 140 -24.90 -1.09 16.70
N LEU A 141 -24.51 -0.38 17.75
CA LEU A 141 -25.37 -0.15 18.91
C LEU A 141 -26.47 0.89 18.60
N ALA A 142 -26.14 1.96 17.90
CA ALA A 142 -27.10 2.98 17.50
C ALA A 142 -28.20 2.40 16.58
N ALA A 143 -27.86 1.49 15.66
CA ALA A 143 -28.82 0.83 14.78
C ALA A 143 -29.78 -0.14 15.50
N LEU A 144 -29.41 -0.63 16.70
CA LEU A 144 -30.29 -1.48 17.50
C LEU A 144 -31.35 -0.66 18.26
N PHE A 145 -31.11 0.63 18.47
CA PHE A 145 -32.08 1.54 19.09
C PHE A 145 -33.08 2.13 18.09
N ASP A 146 -32.70 2.24 16.80
CA ASP A 146 -33.60 2.75 15.75
C ASP A 146 -34.76 1.78 15.43
N ASP A 147 -34.53 0.47 15.47
CA ASP A 147 -35.56 -0.54 15.16
C ASP A 147 -36.61 -0.68 16.29
N GLU A 148 -36.29 -0.38 17.55
CA GLU A 148 -37.28 -0.39 18.64
C GLU A 148 -38.03 0.94 18.78
N MET A 149 -37.43 2.06 18.39
CA MET A 149 -38.10 3.38 18.39
C MET A 149 -39.19 3.47 17.30
N ILE A 150 -39.06 2.75 16.20
CA ILE A 150 -40.06 2.71 15.12
C ILE A 150 -41.33 1.91 15.50
N ARG A 151 -41.26 1.03 16.50
CA ARG A 151 -42.39 0.22 16.98
C ARG A 151 -43.26 0.90 18.06
N CYS A 152 -42.85 2.02 18.62
CA CYS A 152 -43.64 2.80 19.57
C CYS A 152 -44.30 3.97 18.87
N GLY A 153 -45.62 3.86 18.60
CA GLY A 153 -46.43 4.83 17.89
C GLY A 153 -46.41 6.25 18.51
N PRO A 154 -46.95 7.26 17.76
CA PRO A 154 -46.64 8.70 17.91
C PRO A 154 -47.32 9.44 19.07
N GLN A 155 -47.82 8.78 20.12
CA GLN A 155 -48.61 9.42 21.15
C GLN A 155 -47.92 9.77 22.47
N LYS A 156 -46.58 9.68 22.60
CA LYS A 156 -45.84 10.05 23.83
C LYS A 156 -44.71 11.06 23.62
N LEU A 157 -44.77 11.90 22.60
CA LEU A 157 -43.74 12.87 22.24
C LEU A 157 -44.01 14.30 22.72
N LEU A 158 -44.59 14.48 23.89
CA LEU A 158 -44.91 15.82 24.43
C LEU A 158 -44.28 16.13 25.82
N ALA A 159 -43.04 15.77 26.03
CA ALA A 159 -42.27 16.34 27.14
C ALA A 159 -40.77 16.13 26.90
N THR A 160 -40.08 16.96 26.09
CA THR A 160 -38.65 17.21 26.29
C THR A 160 -38.06 18.16 25.26
N ASN A 161 -38.06 19.45 25.51
CA ASN A 161 -37.24 20.45 24.82
C ASN A 161 -35.72 20.26 25.06
N VAL A 162 -35.30 19.37 25.93
CA VAL A 162 -33.89 19.03 26.19
C VAL A 162 -33.42 17.86 25.32
N LEU A 163 -34.33 16.94 25.01
CA LEU A 163 -34.03 15.80 24.11
C LEU A 163 -33.94 16.27 22.67
N ASP A 164 -34.79 17.21 22.24
CA ASP A 164 -34.80 17.76 20.89
C ASP A 164 -33.53 18.56 20.58
N ASN A 165 -32.96 19.27 21.57
CA ASN A 165 -31.69 19.98 21.41
C ASN A 165 -30.48 19.03 21.39
N ALA A 166 -30.49 17.96 22.17
CA ALA A 166 -29.45 16.93 22.14
C ALA A 166 -29.55 16.07 20.86
N ILE A 167 -30.77 15.79 20.41
CA ILE A 167 -31.04 15.09 19.13
C ILE A 167 -30.67 15.99 17.93
N SER A 168 -30.98 17.29 17.98
CA SER A 168 -30.64 18.24 16.92
C SER A 168 -29.12 18.48 16.81
N LEU A 169 -28.39 18.54 17.93
CA LEU A 169 -26.95 18.63 17.95
C LEU A 169 -26.30 17.29 17.51
N ALA A 170 -26.86 16.17 17.93
CA ALA A 170 -26.47 14.85 17.46
C ALA A 170 -26.82 14.65 15.99
N GLN A 171 -27.97 15.15 15.51
CA GLN A 171 -28.37 15.10 14.10
C GLN A 171 -27.53 16.01 13.20
N SER A 172 -27.12 17.20 13.63
CA SER A 172 -26.22 18.07 12.84
C SER A 172 -24.79 17.54 12.80
N LEU A 173 -24.30 16.95 13.88
CA LEU A 173 -23.05 16.20 13.89
C LEU A 173 -23.19 14.84 13.14
N PHE A 174 -24.39 14.27 13.15
CA PHE A 174 -24.75 13.02 12.50
C PHE A 174 -24.93 13.18 10.98
N LEU A 175 -25.51 14.26 10.48
CA LEU A 175 -25.65 14.50 9.03
C LEU A 175 -24.31 14.78 8.36
N CYS A 176 -23.37 15.45 9.03
CA CYS A 176 -22.02 15.63 8.50
C CYS A 176 -21.17 14.34 8.60
N SER A 177 -21.36 13.51 9.64
CA SER A 177 -20.67 12.24 9.82
C SER A 177 -21.36 11.06 9.13
N SER A 178 -22.68 11.08 8.96
CA SER A 178 -23.43 9.98 8.34
C SER A 178 -23.15 9.87 6.82
N TRP A 179 -22.88 11.00 6.15
CA TRP A 179 -22.46 10.99 4.75
C TRP A 179 -21.05 10.38 4.58
N GLN A 180 -20.12 10.71 5.48
CA GLN A 180 -18.78 10.10 5.53
C GLN A 180 -18.81 8.68 6.08
N ALA A 181 -19.67 8.39 7.07
CA ALA A 181 -19.80 7.07 7.69
C ALA A 181 -20.52 6.05 6.79
N GLY A 182 -21.52 6.49 6.01
CA GLY A 182 -22.16 5.65 4.99
C GLY A 182 -21.18 5.20 3.91
N ARG A 183 -20.27 6.09 3.47
CA ARG A 183 -19.16 5.76 2.57
C ARG A 183 -18.16 4.80 3.23
N LYS A 184 -17.70 5.09 4.48
CA LYS A 184 -16.78 4.21 5.22
C LYS A 184 -17.39 2.82 5.51
N ARG A 185 -18.67 2.73 5.81
CA ARG A 185 -19.34 1.45 6.10
C ARG A 185 -19.49 0.57 4.83
N LYS A 186 -19.70 1.17 3.65
CA LYS A 186 -19.63 0.47 2.37
C LYS A 186 -18.19 0.03 2.04
N MET A 187 -17.19 0.86 2.37
CA MET A 187 -15.77 0.56 2.17
C MET A 187 -15.27 -0.57 3.07
N LEU A 188 -15.69 -0.65 4.34
CA LEU A 188 -15.27 -1.68 5.29
C LEU A 188 -15.80 -3.10 4.97
N LYS A 189 -16.78 -3.22 4.10
CA LYS A 189 -17.30 -4.51 3.58
C LYS A 189 -16.78 -4.86 2.20
N LEU A 190 -16.07 -3.96 1.52
CA LEU A 190 -15.57 -4.17 0.18
C LEU A 190 -14.11 -4.62 0.23
N MET A 191 -13.86 -5.82 -0.26
CA MET A 191 -12.51 -6.28 -0.59
C MET A 191 -12.19 -5.76 -1.99
N LEU A 192 -11.20 -4.89 -2.12
CA LEU A 192 -10.76 -4.32 -3.39
C LEU A 192 -9.32 -4.69 -3.66
N ALA A 193 -9.00 -4.91 -4.92
CA ALA A 193 -7.62 -4.94 -5.39
C ALA A 193 -7.44 -3.94 -6.53
N CYS A 194 -6.23 -3.41 -6.60
CA CYS A 194 -5.78 -2.52 -7.65
C CYS A 194 -4.68 -3.19 -8.44
N CYS A 195 -4.66 -2.94 -9.74
CA CYS A 195 -3.56 -3.29 -10.62
C CYS A 195 -3.07 -2.05 -11.35
N LYS A 196 -1.77 -1.77 -11.24
CA LYS A 196 -1.08 -0.75 -12.04
C LYS A 196 -0.40 -1.44 -13.22
N VAL A 197 -0.79 -1.06 -14.44
CA VAL A 197 -0.27 -1.61 -15.70
C VAL A 197 0.48 -0.53 -16.44
N TYR A 198 1.77 -0.75 -16.71
CA TYR A 198 2.62 0.20 -17.42
C TYR A 198 2.95 -0.32 -18.80
N ILE A 199 2.62 0.47 -19.83
CA ILE A 199 2.79 0.15 -21.25
C ILE A 199 3.77 1.13 -21.88
N SER A 200 4.68 0.61 -22.68
CA SER A 200 5.71 1.38 -23.38
C SER A 200 5.15 1.96 -24.70
N GLU A 201 4.13 2.77 -24.58
CA GLU A 201 3.51 3.51 -25.68
C GLU A 201 2.60 4.61 -25.13
N SER A 202 2.65 5.80 -25.70
CA SER A 202 1.71 6.90 -25.41
C SER A 202 1.35 7.73 -26.63
N ARG A 203 2.05 7.51 -27.74
CA ARG A 203 1.91 8.28 -28.99
C ARG A 203 0.90 7.66 -29.93
N ASN A 204 0.80 6.34 -29.99
CA ASN A 204 -0.17 5.60 -30.80
C ASN A 204 -1.55 5.53 -30.09
N LYS A 205 -2.37 6.55 -30.33
CA LYS A 205 -3.70 6.66 -29.72
C LYS A 205 -4.64 5.52 -30.09
N ALA A 206 -4.51 4.95 -31.31
CA ALA A 206 -5.34 3.82 -31.73
C ALA A 206 -5.02 2.55 -30.92
N ALA A 207 -3.74 2.29 -30.65
CA ALA A 207 -3.31 1.20 -29.79
C ALA A 207 -3.85 1.37 -28.36
N LEU A 208 -3.72 2.57 -27.77
CA LEU A 208 -4.24 2.86 -26.44
C LEU A 208 -5.76 2.69 -26.35
N GLN A 209 -6.51 3.14 -27.37
CA GLN A 209 -7.95 2.92 -27.43
C GLN A 209 -8.32 1.44 -27.53
N SER A 210 -7.49 0.61 -28.20
CA SER A 210 -7.71 -0.84 -28.25
C SER A 210 -7.52 -1.48 -26.87
N VAL A 211 -6.48 -1.07 -26.13
CA VAL A 211 -6.25 -1.49 -24.75
C VAL A 211 -7.41 -1.09 -23.82
N GLU A 212 -7.90 0.15 -23.93
CA GLU A 212 -9.01 0.65 -23.12
C GLU A 212 -10.35 -0.04 -23.46
N ARG A 213 -10.57 -0.40 -24.75
CA ARG A 213 -11.74 -1.19 -25.16
C ARG A 213 -11.68 -2.60 -24.60
N ALA A 214 -10.49 -3.22 -24.57
CA ALA A 214 -10.30 -4.54 -23.98
C ALA A 214 -10.63 -4.55 -22.48
N ALA A 215 -10.28 -3.50 -21.75
CA ALA A 215 -10.64 -3.37 -20.34
C ALA A 215 -12.17 -3.35 -20.10
N LYS A 216 -12.94 -2.77 -21.03
CA LYS A 216 -14.42 -2.67 -20.93
C LYS A 216 -15.16 -3.99 -21.14
N LEU A 217 -14.45 -5.08 -21.53
CA LEU A 217 -15.05 -6.41 -21.64
C LEU A 217 -15.48 -6.99 -20.28
N PHE A 218 -14.91 -6.45 -19.19
CA PHE A 218 -15.16 -6.91 -17.83
C PHE A 218 -15.63 -5.72 -16.97
N PRO A 219 -16.93 -5.42 -16.95
CA PRO A 219 -17.49 -4.21 -16.32
C PRO A 219 -17.30 -4.15 -14.79
N GLU A 220 -16.97 -5.28 -14.14
CA GLU A 220 -16.68 -5.34 -12.70
C GLU A 220 -15.32 -4.73 -12.34
N ALA A 221 -14.45 -4.56 -13.33
CA ALA A 221 -13.15 -3.90 -13.15
C ALA A 221 -13.14 -2.58 -13.94
N ALA A 222 -12.75 -1.50 -13.27
CA ALA A 222 -12.75 -0.16 -13.85
C ALA A 222 -11.35 0.44 -13.92
N ILE A 223 -11.01 1.10 -15.04
CA ILE A 223 -9.87 2.00 -15.10
C ILE A 223 -10.25 3.27 -14.33
N VAL A 224 -9.60 3.50 -13.20
CA VAL A 224 -9.87 4.66 -12.32
C VAL A 224 -8.88 5.79 -12.53
N ASN A 225 -7.72 5.51 -13.09
CA ASN A 225 -6.74 6.52 -13.48
C ASN A 225 -5.96 6.09 -14.71
N LYS A 226 -5.54 7.09 -15.50
CA LYS A 226 -4.66 6.96 -16.64
C LYS A 226 -3.66 8.10 -16.63
N PHE A 227 -2.38 7.78 -16.59
CA PHE A 227 -1.29 8.72 -16.70
C PHE A 227 -0.55 8.50 -18.02
N GLU A 228 -0.52 9.50 -18.89
CA GLU A 228 0.18 9.45 -20.18
C GLU A 228 1.37 10.42 -20.17
N ASP A 229 2.53 9.94 -20.58
CA ASP A 229 3.71 10.78 -20.81
C ASP A 229 4.26 10.55 -22.21
N VAL A 230 4.16 11.59 -23.04
CA VAL A 230 4.56 11.54 -24.46
C VAL A 230 6.09 11.59 -24.62
N ILE A 231 6.81 12.23 -23.67
CA ILE A 231 8.27 12.32 -23.69
C ILE A 231 8.87 10.98 -23.31
N TYR A 232 8.39 10.40 -22.23
CA TYR A 232 8.76 9.03 -21.83
C TYR A 232 8.27 7.97 -22.81
N ASN A 233 7.26 8.30 -23.62
CA ASN A 233 6.52 7.37 -24.46
C ASN A 233 5.99 6.18 -23.63
N ARG A 234 5.24 6.51 -22.58
CA ARG A 234 4.76 5.56 -21.58
C ARG A 234 3.36 5.93 -21.09
N VAL A 235 2.53 4.94 -20.85
CA VAL A 235 1.24 5.10 -20.16
C VAL A 235 1.17 4.17 -18.97
N GLY A 236 0.57 4.65 -17.88
CA GLY A 236 0.20 3.88 -16.71
C GLY A 236 -1.32 3.85 -16.57
N TYR A 237 -1.90 2.67 -16.42
CA TYR A 237 -3.31 2.48 -16.10
C TYR A 237 -3.45 1.95 -14.69
N THR A 238 -4.37 2.53 -13.93
CA THR A 238 -4.75 2.03 -12.60
C THR A 238 -6.14 1.42 -12.71
N VAL A 239 -6.20 0.10 -12.57
CA VAL A 239 -7.43 -0.70 -12.71
C VAL A 239 -7.83 -1.21 -11.33
N VAL A 240 -9.10 -1.08 -10.96
CA VAL A 240 -9.61 -1.55 -9.65
C VAL A 240 -10.81 -2.47 -9.86
N SER A 241 -10.89 -3.50 -9.05
CA SER A 241 -12.04 -4.40 -8.99
C SER A 241 -12.33 -4.85 -7.58
N LYS A 242 -13.59 -5.19 -7.34
CA LYS A 242 -14.01 -5.90 -6.14
C LYS A 242 -13.51 -7.35 -6.19
N LEU A 243 -12.96 -7.80 -5.07
CA LEU A 243 -12.62 -9.21 -4.89
C LEU A 243 -13.77 -9.95 -4.21
N VAL A 244 -14.07 -11.14 -4.72
CA VAL A 244 -15.03 -12.06 -4.11
C VAL A 244 -14.21 -13.15 -3.40
N PRO A 245 -14.36 -13.31 -2.06
CA PRO A 245 -13.50 -14.20 -1.28
C PRO A 245 -13.49 -15.67 -1.71
N GLU A 246 -14.58 -16.11 -2.33
CA GLU A 246 -14.82 -17.52 -2.69
C GLU A 246 -14.42 -17.85 -4.14
N LEU A 247 -14.06 -16.82 -4.94
CA LEU A 247 -13.60 -17.04 -6.31
C LEU A 247 -12.10 -17.35 -6.35
N SER A 248 -11.74 -18.34 -7.16
CA SER A 248 -10.34 -18.59 -7.45
C SER A 248 -9.69 -17.38 -8.15
N PRO A 249 -8.36 -17.19 -8.04
CA PRO A 249 -7.65 -16.17 -8.79
C PRO A 249 -7.93 -16.22 -10.30
N ASP A 250 -8.20 -17.40 -10.85
CA ASP A 250 -8.48 -17.61 -12.27
C ASP A 250 -9.81 -16.99 -12.73
N SER A 251 -10.78 -16.88 -11.83
CA SER A 251 -12.09 -16.28 -12.11
C SER A 251 -12.17 -14.79 -11.72
N CYS A 252 -11.04 -14.17 -11.36
CA CYS A 252 -10.98 -12.78 -10.92
C CYS A 252 -11.14 -11.81 -12.08
N SER A 253 -12.18 -10.96 -12.03
CA SER A 253 -12.44 -9.93 -13.07
C SER A 253 -11.25 -8.99 -13.26
N LEU A 254 -10.53 -8.62 -12.18
CA LEU A 254 -9.33 -7.80 -12.29
C LEU A 254 -8.24 -8.48 -13.13
N LYS A 255 -7.98 -9.79 -12.89
CA LYS A 255 -7.02 -10.56 -13.68
C LYS A 255 -7.42 -10.60 -15.15
N ASN A 256 -8.68 -10.93 -15.41
CA ASN A 256 -9.19 -11.09 -16.78
C ASN A 256 -9.15 -9.77 -17.55
N THR A 257 -9.48 -8.66 -16.89
CA THR A 257 -9.36 -7.31 -17.46
C THR A 257 -7.92 -6.99 -17.82
N VAL A 258 -6.99 -7.20 -16.89
CA VAL A 258 -5.56 -6.91 -17.13
C VAL A 258 -4.99 -7.82 -18.22
N PHE A 259 -5.36 -9.10 -18.24
CA PHE A 259 -4.96 -10.02 -19.31
C PHE A 259 -5.45 -9.55 -20.69
N ALA A 260 -6.71 -9.13 -20.79
CA ALA A 260 -7.25 -8.59 -22.04
C ALA A 260 -6.53 -7.32 -22.50
N MET A 261 -6.20 -6.41 -21.55
CA MET A 261 -5.41 -5.21 -21.83
C MET A 261 -4.02 -5.55 -22.34
N VAL A 262 -3.33 -6.50 -21.68
CA VAL A 262 -2.00 -6.99 -22.07
C VAL A 262 -2.02 -7.59 -23.46
N LYS A 263 -2.99 -8.45 -23.74
CA LYS A 263 -3.19 -9.06 -25.07
C LYS A 263 -3.39 -7.99 -26.13
N ALA A 264 -4.28 -7.03 -25.92
CA ALA A 264 -4.52 -5.94 -26.85
C ALA A 264 -3.27 -5.05 -27.05
N ALA A 265 -2.45 -4.84 -26.02
CA ALA A 265 -1.19 -4.13 -26.15
C ALA A 265 -0.22 -4.88 -27.08
N PHE A 266 -0.02 -6.17 -26.89
CA PHE A 266 0.85 -6.98 -27.75
C PHE A 266 0.36 -7.13 -29.20
N GLU A 267 -0.95 -7.01 -29.44
CA GLU A 267 -1.53 -7.05 -30.78
C GLU A 267 -1.39 -5.73 -31.56
N ASN A 268 -1.21 -4.60 -30.85
CA ASN A 268 -1.25 -3.27 -31.47
C ASN A 268 0.03 -2.45 -31.32
N ILE A 269 1.01 -2.92 -30.55
CA ILE A 269 2.27 -2.23 -30.27
C ILE A 269 3.43 -3.14 -30.60
N ASP A 270 4.37 -2.61 -31.38
CA ASP A 270 5.64 -3.26 -31.71
C ASP A 270 6.77 -2.57 -30.97
N LEU A 271 7.46 -3.29 -30.07
CA LEU A 271 8.55 -2.75 -29.27
C LEU A 271 9.76 -2.32 -30.13
N GLU A 272 9.99 -2.95 -31.27
CA GLU A 272 11.10 -2.58 -32.16
C GLU A 272 10.97 -1.15 -32.68
N MET A 273 9.74 -0.66 -32.83
CA MET A 273 9.43 0.71 -33.25
C MET A 273 9.44 1.73 -32.11
N HIS A 274 9.63 1.27 -30.87
CA HIS A 274 9.55 2.15 -29.71
C HIS A 274 10.81 2.99 -29.53
N SER A 275 10.64 4.26 -29.12
CA SER A 275 11.70 5.14 -28.64
C SER A 275 11.18 6.01 -27.50
N GLY A 276 11.99 6.18 -26.45
CA GLY A 276 11.62 7.01 -25.30
C GLY A 276 12.77 7.18 -24.32
N SER A 277 12.65 8.16 -23.44
CA SER A 277 13.64 8.45 -22.40
C SER A 277 13.41 7.70 -21.08
N HIS A 278 12.34 6.93 -20.99
CA HIS A 278 12.07 6.06 -19.83
C HIS A 278 12.57 4.63 -20.11
N PRO A 279 13.27 3.97 -19.15
CA PRO A 279 13.66 2.57 -19.26
C PRO A 279 12.45 1.64 -19.44
N ARG A 280 12.65 0.55 -20.18
CA ARG A 280 11.64 -0.51 -20.34
C ARG A 280 12.28 -1.83 -20.68
N LEU A 281 11.54 -2.91 -20.46
CA LEU A 281 11.91 -4.28 -20.77
C LEU A 281 10.98 -4.92 -21.82
N GLY A 282 9.81 -4.33 -22.07
CA GLY A 282 8.83 -4.86 -23.01
C GLY A 282 7.73 -3.86 -23.34
N VAL A 283 6.83 -4.26 -24.25
CA VAL A 283 5.60 -3.51 -24.57
C VAL A 283 4.78 -3.27 -23.30
N VAL A 284 4.49 -4.32 -22.54
CA VAL A 284 3.97 -4.21 -21.18
C VAL A 284 5.13 -4.48 -20.25
N ASP A 285 5.68 -3.41 -19.73
CA ASP A 285 6.94 -3.44 -18.99
C ASP A 285 6.77 -3.93 -17.55
N HIS A 286 5.68 -3.51 -16.90
CA HIS A 286 5.51 -3.74 -15.48
C HIS A 286 4.03 -3.80 -15.09
N ILE A 287 3.71 -4.77 -14.27
CA ILE A 287 2.39 -4.93 -13.65
C ILE A 287 2.57 -5.09 -12.15
N CYS A 288 1.83 -4.30 -11.37
CA CYS A 288 1.84 -4.39 -9.91
C CYS A 288 0.43 -4.49 -9.35
N PHE A 289 0.19 -5.52 -8.54
CA PHE A 289 -1.04 -5.67 -7.78
C PHE A 289 -0.88 -5.14 -6.37
N HIS A 290 -1.88 -4.42 -5.91
CA HIS A 290 -1.97 -3.87 -4.56
C HIS A 290 -3.30 -4.28 -3.92
N ALA A 291 -3.23 -4.75 -2.68
CA ALA A 291 -4.41 -4.94 -1.87
C ALA A 291 -4.96 -3.59 -1.41
N LEU A 292 -6.25 -3.37 -1.61
CA LEU A 292 -6.98 -2.18 -1.16
C LEU A 292 -8.08 -2.57 -0.19
N ALA A 293 -8.47 -1.63 0.67
CA ALA A 293 -9.53 -1.82 1.67
C ALA A 293 -9.29 -3.08 2.53
N CYS A 294 -10.18 -4.08 2.44
CA CYS A 294 -10.11 -5.30 3.26
C CYS A 294 -9.43 -6.48 2.56
N ALA A 295 -8.84 -6.31 1.37
CA ALA A 295 -8.09 -7.36 0.70
C ALA A 295 -6.71 -7.58 1.35
N SER A 296 -6.18 -8.78 1.23
CA SER A 296 -4.85 -9.12 1.71
C SER A 296 -3.81 -9.06 0.60
N LEU A 297 -2.55 -8.89 0.99
CA LEU A 297 -1.42 -8.94 0.04
C LEU A 297 -1.31 -10.32 -0.61
N ASP A 298 -1.64 -11.40 0.11
CA ASP A 298 -1.62 -12.77 -0.42
C ASP A 298 -2.65 -12.97 -1.53
N GLN A 299 -3.83 -12.34 -1.42
CA GLN A 299 -4.83 -12.34 -2.50
C GLN A 299 -4.30 -11.62 -3.74
N ALA A 300 -3.68 -10.45 -3.57
CA ALA A 300 -3.04 -9.73 -4.67
C ALA A 300 -1.91 -10.56 -5.31
N ALA A 301 -1.10 -11.25 -4.50
CA ALA A 301 -0.05 -12.15 -4.97
C ALA A 301 -0.59 -13.35 -5.75
N GLY A 302 -1.69 -13.95 -5.29
CA GLY A 302 -2.36 -15.03 -6.00
C GLY A 302 -2.84 -14.61 -7.40
N ILE A 303 -3.42 -13.40 -7.51
CA ILE A 303 -3.84 -12.83 -8.79
C ILE A 303 -2.64 -12.60 -9.71
N ALA A 304 -1.53 -12.07 -9.17
CA ALA A 304 -0.30 -11.81 -9.92
C ALA A 304 0.30 -13.10 -10.49
N LYS A 305 0.37 -14.17 -9.68
CA LYS A 305 0.86 -15.50 -10.11
C LYS A 305 -0.02 -16.09 -11.22
N SER A 306 -1.35 -16.08 -11.03
CA SER A 306 -2.29 -16.58 -12.04
C SER A 306 -2.20 -15.81 -13.36
N LEU A 307 -2.07 -14.47 -13.31
CA LEU A 307 -1.87 -13.66 -14.50
C LEU A 307 -0.55 -13.97 -15.21
N ALA A 308 0.53 -14.15 -14.46
CA ALA A 308 1.85 -14.49 -15.02
C ALA A 308 1.81 -15.85 -15.77
N ALA A 309 1.17 -16.85 -15.19
CA ALA A 309 0.99 -18.16 -15.82
C ALA A 309 0.19 -18.05 -17.13
N ASP A 310 -0.91 -17.28 -17.15
CA ASP A 310 -1.71 -17.05 -18.35
C ASP A 310 -0.92 -16.32 -19.45
N ILE A 311 -0.15 -15.29 -19.11
CA ILE A 311 0.67 -14.54 -20.06
C ILE A 311 1.79 -15.44 -20.60
N GLY A 312 2.49 -16.13 -19.73
CA GLY A 312 3.57 -17.05 -20.14
C GLY A 312 3.08 -18.15 -21.06
N SER A 313 1.97 -18.81 -20.70
CA SER A 313 1.43 -19.94 -21.46
C SER A 313 0.68 -19.51 -22.73
N SER A 314 -0.18 -18.49 -22.67
CA SER A 314 -1.08 -18.14 -23.78
C SER A 314 -0.49 -17.10 -24.73
N LEU A 315 0.30 -16.13 -24.22
CA LEU A 315 0.87 -15.05 -25.03
C LEU A 315 2.34 -15.32 -25.39
N GLN A 316 2.94 -16.35 -24.80
CA GLN A 316 4.33 -16.75 -25.03
C GLN A 316 5.30 -15.59 -24.81
N VAL A 317 5.20 -14.95 -23.63
CA VAL A 317 6.07 -13.85 -23.21
C VAL A 317 6.80 -14.24 -21.94
N PRO A 318 8.14 -14.13 -21.88
CA PRO A 318 8.89 -14.37 -20.67
C PRO A 318 8.43 -13.44 -19.55
N THR A 319 8.02 -14.00 -18.43
CA THR A 319 7.42 -13.28 -17.32
C THR A 319 8.18 -13.54 -16.03
N PHE A 320 8.53 -12.46 -15.32
CA PHE A 320 9.27 -12.50 -14.06
C PHE A 320 8.38 -12.05 -12.91
N LEU A 321 8.36 -12.84 -11.84
CA LEU A 321 7.61 -12.52 -10.63
C LEU A 321 8.46 -11.73 -9.62
N TYR A 322 7.83 -10.83 -8.84
CA TYR A 322 8.51 -10.09 -7.77
C TYR A 322 7.60 -9.82 -6.57
N GLY A 323 8.21 -9.37 -5.46
CA GLY A 323 7.51 -9.05 -4.22
C GLY A 323 6.82 -10.26 -3.62
N ALA A 324 5.60 -10.09 -3.13
CA ALA A 324 4.82 -11.18 -2.54
C ALA A 324 4.41 -12.28 -3.54
N ALA A 325 4.50 -12.02 -4.84
CA ALA A 325 4.24 -13.03 -5.87
C ALA A 325 5.44 -13.96 -6.14
N HIS A 326 6.67 -13.58 -5.76
CA HIS A 326 7.86 -14.41 -5.90
C HIS A 326 8.09 -15.23 -4.64
N GLU A 327 8.46 -16.52 -4.78
CA GLU A 327 8.66 -17.43 -3.64
C GLU A 327 9.72 -16.94 -2.65
N GLU A 328 10.84 -16.43 -3.16
CA GLU A 328 11.94 -15.89 -2.36
C GLU A 328 11.80 -14.39 -2.08
N GLY A 329 10.71 -13.75 -2.51
CA GLY A 329 10.48 -12.33 -2.31
C GLY A 329 11.43 -11.40 -3.07
N LYS A 330 11.95 -11.80 -4.25
CA LYS A 330 12.80 -10.95 -5.09
C LYS A 330 12.17 -9.59 -5.31
N THR A 331 12.98 -8.54 -5.28
CA THR A 331 12.50 -7.17 -5.49
C THR A 331 12.42 -6.80 -6.97
N LEU A 332 11.53 -5.89 -7.34
CA LEU A 332 11.46 -5.35 -8.70
C LEU A 332 12.82 -4.78 -9.15
N ASP A 333 13.51 -4.06 -8.26
CA ASP A 333 14.81 -3.45 -8.55
C ASP A 333 15.90 -4.49 -8.85
N SER A 334 15.93 -5.63 -8.13
CA SER A 334 16.93 -6.69 -8.40
C SER A 334 16.71 -7.32 -9.77
N ILE A 335 15.47 -7.70 -10.10
CA ILE A 335 15.14 -8.29 -11.40
C ILE A 335 15.46 -7.32 -12.54
N ARG A 336 15.06 -6.06 -12.40
CA ARG A 336 15.32 -5.02 -13.39
C ARG A 336 16.82 -4.78 -13.63
N ARG A 337 17.66 -4.89 -12.58
CA ARG A 337 19.12 -4.77 -12.72
C ARG A 337 19.71 -5.93 -13.51
N GLU A 338 19.30 -7.15 -13.19
CA GLU A 338 19.77 -8.36 -13.88
C GLU A 338 19.38 -8.31 -15.36
N LEU A 339 18.16 -7.85 -15.68
CA LEU A 339 17.65 -7.70 -17.04
C LEU A 339 18.17 -6.45 -17.77
N GLY A 340 19.01 -5.62 -17.16
CA GLY A 340 19.62 -4.47 -17.83
C GLY A 340 18.73 -3.23 -17.97
N PHE A 341 17.60 -3.14 -17.27
CA PHE A 341 16.61 -2.05 -17.33
C PHE A 341 17.22 -0.63 -17.25
N PHE A 342 18.25 -0.46 -16.42
CA PHE A 342 18.85 0.84 -16.15
C PHE A 342 19.96 1.25 -17.15
N LYS A 343 20.18 0.45 -18.20
CA LYS A 343 21.22 0.70 -19.20
C LYS A 343 20.57 1.21 -20.50
N PRO A 344 20.66 2.52 -20.80
CA PRO A 344 20.21 3.02 -22.10
C PRO A 344 20.99 2.36 -23.24
N ASN A 345 20.32 2.10 -24.35
CA ASN A 345 20.90 1.45 -25.53
C ASN A 345 21.06 2.40 -26.72
N SER A 346 20.82 3.70 -26.52
CA SER A 346 20.93 4.71 -27.57
C SER A 346 21.54 6.02 -27.06
N VAL A 347 21.95 6.88 -27.98
CA VAL A 347 22.51 8.21 -27.69
C VAL A 347 21.50 9.09 -26.95
N GLY A 348 21.97 9.99 -26.09
CA GLY A 348 21.13 10.93 -25.35
C GLY A 348 20.32 10.27 -24.21
N ASN A 349 20.80 9.13 -23.68
CA ASN A 349 20.10 8.37 -22.63
C ASN A 349 18.68 7.93 -23.05
N GLN A 350 18.53 7.55 -24.31
CA GLN A 350 17.30 7.02 -24.88
C GLN A 350 17.31 5.49 -24.89
N TRP A 351 16.11 4.93 -24.87
CA TRP A 351 15.85 3.51 -25.11
C TRP A 351 15.12 3.38 -26.45
N VAL A 352 15.68 2.59 -27.35
CA VAL A 352 15.17 2.37 -28.71
C VAL A 352 15.01 0.88 -28.95
N GLY A 353 13.86 0.46 -29.42
CA GLY A 353 13.57 -0.95 -29.71
C GLY A 353 13.65 -1.88 -28.49
N GLY A 354 13.76 -3.18 -28.75
CA GLY A 354 14.05 -4.18 -27.73
C GLY A 354 15.48 -4.01 -27.19
N SER A 355 15.62 -3.90 -25.88
CA SER A 355 16.91 -3.71 -25.22
C SER A 355 17.50 -5.00 -24.63
N ILE A 356 16.74 -6.08 -24.64
CA ILE A 356 17.13 -7.38 -24.08
C ILE A 356 17.67 -8.24 -25.24
N SER A 357 18.80 -8.94 -25.00
CA SER A 357 19.33 -9.91 -25.95
C SER A 357 18.37 -11.10 -26.06
N GLU A 358 18.44 -11.86 -27.17
CA GLU A 358 17.66 -13.08 -27.39
C GLU A 358 17.87 -14.11 -26.25
N SER A 359 19.05 -14.10 -25.63
CA SER A 359 19.38 -14.92 -24.46
C SER A 359 19.17 -14.13 -23.16
N LEU A 360 18.26 -14.59 -22.34
CA LEU A 360 17.96 -13.99 -21.02
C LEU A 360 19.08 -14.27 -20.01
N PRO A 361 19.55 -13.27 -19.26
CA PRO A 361 20.52 -13.45 -18.20
C PRO A 361 19.91 -14.11 -16.94
N LEU A 362 18.59 -14.16 -16.85
CA LEU A 362 17.81 -14.73 -15.77
C LEU A 362 16.72 -15.64 -16.35
N LYS A 363 16.51 -16.79 -15.73
CA LYS A 363 15.40 -17.67 -16.12
C LYS A 363 14.07 -17.04 -15.75
N PRO A 364 13.09 -16.92 -16.66
CA PRO A 364 11.75 -16.44 -16.32
C PRO A 364 11.02 -17.46 -15.40
N ASP A 365 10.13 -16.93 -14.57
CA ASP A 365 9.26 -17.75 -13.73
C ASP A 365 8.18 -18.43 -14.56
N GLU A 366 7.68 -17.75 -15.60
CA GLU A 366 6.67 -18.25 -16.52
C GLU A 366 7.01 -17.88 -17.97
N GLY A 367 6.57 -18.73 -18.90
CA GLY A 367 6.75 -18.50 -20.33
C GLY A 367 8.05 -19.04 -20.92
N PRO A 368 8.35 -18.69 -22.18
CA PRO A 368 9.52 -19.18 -22.91
C PRO A 368 10.83 -18.57 -22.41
N LEU A 369 11.95 -19.23 -22.72
CA LEU A 369 13.31 -18.71 -22.50
C LEU A 369 13.75 -17.71 -23.60
N GLU A 370 13.13 -17.81 -24.76
CA GLU A 370 13.43 -16.95 -25.91
C GLU A 370 12.62 -15.65 -25.83
N VAL A 371 13.25 -14.54 -26.17
CA VAL A 371 12.64 -13.20 -26.13
C VAL A 371 12.23 -12.78 -27.53
N SER A 372 10.96 -12.48 -27.72
CA SER A 372 10.50 -11.78 -28.92
C SER A 372 10.91 -10.31 -28.88
N GLN A 373 11.64 -9.81 -29.87
CA GLN A 373 12.07 -8.40 -29.94
C GLN A 373 10.87 -7.45 -30.06
N THR A 374 9.78 -7.90 -30.69
CA THR A 374 8.54 -7.11 -30.82
C THR A 374 7.75 -6.99 -29.51
N LYS A 375 7.94 -7.92 -28.56
CA LYS A 375 7.18 -7.95 -27.29
C LYS A 375 8.04 -7.60 -26.07
N GLY A 376 9.30 -8.07 -26.02
CA GLY A 376 10.17 -8.01 -24.87
C GLY A 376 9.75 -8.96 -23.76
N VAL A 377 9.98 -8.56 -22.49
CA VAL A 377 9.62 -9.33 -21.31
C VAL A 377 8.75 -8.48 -20.38
N ILE A 378 8.06 -9.13 -19.44
CA ILE A 378 7.19 -8.46 -18.49
C ILE A 378 7.59 -8.82 -17.05
N VAL A 379 7.49 -7.85 -16.13
CA VAL A 379 7.71 -8.07 -14.70
C VAL A 379 6.40 -7.86 -13.95
N ILE A 380 5.91 -8.89 -13.26
CA ILE A 380 4.61 -8.91 -12.58
C ILE A 380 4.81 -9.15 -11.09
N GLY A 381 4.17 -8.38 -10.23
CA GLY A 381 4.27 -8.64 -8.81
C GLY A 381 3.11 -8.11 -7.97
N ALA A 382 3.25 -8.31 -6.67
CA ALA A 382 2.34 -7.78 -5.68
C ALA A 382 3.13 -7.18 -4.52
N THR A 383 2.77 -5.96 -4.13
CA THR A 383 3.42 -5.24 -3.04
C THR A 383 2.40 -4.45 -2.21
N ARG A 384 2.82 -3.93 -1.06
CA ARG A 384 2.10 -2.84 -0.39
C ARG A 384 1.99 -1.65 -1.34
N TRP A 385 1.14 -0.69 -0.99
CA TRP A 385 0.96 0.51 -1.81
C TRP A 385 2.28 1.26 -2.04
N VAL A 386 2.50 1.68 -3.28
CA VAL A 386 3.67 2.47 -3.71
C VAL A 386 3.16 3.72 -4.41
N ASP A 387 3.65 4.89 -4.00
CA ASP A 387 3.44 6.13 -4.72
C ASP A 387 4.59 6.38 -5.70
N ASN A 388 4.26 6.94 -6.87
CA ASN A 388 5.23 7.38 -7.86
C ASN A 388 5.22 8.91 -7.90
N TYR A 389 6.37 9.53 -7.59
CA TYR A 389 6.52 10.98 -7.48
C TYR A 389 7.73 11.46 -8.26
N ASN A 390 7.53 12.40 -9.17
CA ASN A 390 8.58 12.96 -10.02
C ASN A 390 8.84 14.42 -9.65
N VAL A 391 10.12 14.79 -9.58
CA VAL A 391 10.56 16.17 -9.31
C VAL A 391 11.38 16.67 -10.49
N PRO A 392 10.91 17.70 -11.23
CA PRO A 392 11.64 18.29 -12.33
C PRO A 392 12.85 19.10 -11.82
N VAL A 393 14.02 18.85 -12.38
CA VAL A 393 15.25 19.63 -12.19
C VAL A 393 15.60 20.29 -13.53
N PHE A 394 15.72 21.63 -13.54
CA PHE A 394 16.05 22.39 -14.75
C PHE A 394 17.55 22.29 -15.02
N SER A 395 17.94 21.35 -15.85
CA SER A 395 19.32 21.06 -16.18
C SER A 395 19.42 20.18 -17.44
N THR A 396 20.49 20.33 -18.20
CA THR A 396 20.89 19.42 -19.29
C THR A 396 21.93 18.38 -18.83
N ASN A 397 22.47 18.53 -17.61
CA ASN A 397 23.51 17.66 -17.07
C ASN A 397 22.92 16.43 -16.39
N VAL A 398 22.65 15.39 -17.19
CA VAL A 398 22.12 14.10 -16.69
C VAL A 398 23.03 13.46 -15.63
N GLY A 399 24.35 13.64 -15.73
CA GLY A 399 25.32 13.08 -14.78
C GLY A 399 25.17 13.66 -13.38
N ALA A 400 25.04 15.00 -13.29
CA ALA A 400 24.83 15.69 -12.02
C ALA A 400 23.47 15.29 -11.39
N VAL A 401 22.39 15.30 -12.19
CA VAL A 401 21.07 14.90 -11.65
C VAL A 401 21.01 13.41 -11.28
N ARG A 402 21.76 12.52 -11.93
CA ARG A 402 21.96 11.14 -11.47
C ARG A 402 22.61 11.06 -10.09
N THR A 403 23.56 11.94 -9.82
CA THR A 403 24.17 12.02 -8.49
C THR A 403 23.16 12.48 -7.43
N ILE A 404 22.33 13.47 -7.77
CA ILE A 404 21.23 13.91 -6.92
C ILE A 404 20.25 12.74 -6.66
N ALA A 405 19.77 12.08 -7.70
CA ALA A 405 18.85 10.94 -7.57
C ALA A 405 19.44 9.80 -6.73
N LYS A 406 20.75 9.52 -6.86
CA LYS A 406 21.44 8.54 -6.01
C LYS A 406 21.44 8.97 -4.54
N ARG A 407 21.70 10.24 -4.25
CA ARG A 407 21.71 10.80 -2.88
C ARG A 407 20.31 10.88 -2.27
N VAL A 408 19.26 11.06 -3.07
CA VAL A 408 17.85 11.01 -2.62
C VAL A 408 17.43 9.57 -2.25
N SER A 409 17.89 8.59 -3.01
CA SER A 409 17.54 7.17 -2.82
C SER A 409 18.11 6.61 -1.51
N GLY A 410 17.31 5.80 -0.79
CA GLY A 410 17.75 5.09 0.41
C GLY A 410 18.98 4.22 0.17
N ARG A 411 19.10 3.59 -1.01
CA ARG A 411 20.28 2.83 -1.41
C ARG A 411 21.56 3.68 -1.51
N GLY A 412 21.43 4.97 -1.76
CA GLY A 412 22.54 5.93 -1.80
C GLY A 412 22.81 6.61 -0.46
N GLY A 413 22.19 6.16 0.62
CA GLY A 413 22.28 6.75 1.96
C GLY A 413 21.31 7.93 2.20
N GLY A 414 20.35 8.15 1.29
CA GLY A 414 19.33 9.21 1.39
C GLY A 414 18.07 8.80 2.14
N LEU A 415 16.91 9.17 1.60
CA LEU A 415 15.62 8.93 2.23
C LEU A 415 15.28 7.43 2.28
N PRO A 416 15.00 6.86 3.45
CA PRO A 416 14.66 5.45 3.57
C PRO A 416 13.37 5.14 2.79
N SER A 417 13.28 3.93 2.25
CA SER A 417 12.13 3.47 1.44
C SER A 417 11.85 4.28 0.17
N VAL A 418 12.83 5.09 -0.31
CA VAL A 418 12.77 5.80 -1.58
C VAL A 418 13.73 5.18 -2.57
N GLN A 419 13.22 4.84 -3.75
CA GLN A 419 14.02 4.50 -4.93
C GLN A 419 13.94 5.68 -5.89
N ALA A 420 15.07 6.15 -6.42
CA ALA A 420 15.10 7.29 -7.31
C ALA A 420 16.02 7.05 -8.50
N MET A 421 15.66 7.63 -9.65
CA MET A 421 16.45 7.64 -10.87
C MET A 421 16.31 8.99 -11.56
N ALA A 422 17.32 9.38 -12.35
CA ALA A 422 17.27 10.58 -13.17
C ALA A 422 16.91 10.22 -14.61
N LEU A 423 15.89 10.86 -15.15
CA LEU A 423 15.36 10.64 -16.50
C LEU A 423 15.29 11.96 -17.26
N ALA A 424 15.79 12.00 -18.48
CA ALA A 424 15.62 13.15 -19.34
C ALA A 424 14.14 13.33 -19.71
N HIS A 425 13.60 14.54 -19.55
CA HIS A 425 12.20 14.87 -19.79
C HIS A 425 12.08 16.18 -20.60
N GLY A 426 12.50 16.11 -21.85
CA GLY A 426 12.62 17.27 -22.73
C GLY A 426 14.07 17.76 -22.89
N GLU A 427 14.22 18.97 -23.41
CA GLU A 427 15.54 19.50 -23.75
C GLU A 427 16.32 20.01 -22.54
N ASP A 428 15.64 20.70 -21.60
CA ASP A 428 16.26 21.38 -20.45
C ASP A 428 15.75 20.86 -19.09
N VAL A 429 15.07 19.71 -19.06
CA VAL A 429 14.51 19.14 -17.83
C VAL A 429 14.97 17.70 -17.66
N ILE A 430 15.41 17.39 -16.46
CA ILE A 430 15.70 16.04 -16.02
C ILE A 430 14.87 15.79 -14.76
N GLU A 431 14.07 14.75 -14.75
CA GLU A 431 13.26 14.41 -13.60
C GLU A 431 14.00 13.44 -12.65
N VAL A 432 13.92 13.74 -11.37
CA VAL A 432 14.19 12.75 -10.32
C VAL A 432 12.91 11.98 -10.10
N ALA A 433 12.79 10.83 -10.78
CA ALA A 433 11.63 9.96 -10.72
C ALA A 433 11.77 8.98 -9.56
N CYS A 434 10.80 8.99 -8.63
CA CYS A 434 10.85 8.27 -7.36
C CYS A 434 9.71 7.27 -7.21
N ASN A 435 10.05 6.08 -6.67
CA ASN A 435 9.10 5.15 -6.08
C ASN A 435 9.17 5.28 -4.56
N LEU A 436 8.06 5.63 -3.93
CA LEU A 436 7.91 5.74 -2.48
C LEU A 436 7.32 4.43 -1.97
N LEU A 437 8.17 3.54 -1.44
CA LEU A 437 7.77 2.19 -1.03
C LEU A 437 6.98 2.17 0.29
N GLU A 438 7.11 3.24 1.08
CA GLU A 438 6.37 3.46 2.32
C GLU A 438 5.93 4.93 2.40
N PRO A 439 4.93 5.33 1.58
CA PRO A 439 4.55 6.74 1.43
C PRO A 439 4.02 7.38 2.73
N SER A 440 3.54 6.58 3.68
CA SER A 440 3.18 7.06 5.02
C SER A 440 4.36 7.50 5.88
N LYS A 441 5.58 6.99 5.59
CA LYS A 441 6.83 7.39 6.29
C LYS A 441 7.55 8.51 5.56
N VAL A 442 7.66 8.39 4.24
CA VAL A 442 8.32 9.36 3.36
C VAL A 442 7.39 9.67 2.19
N GLY A 443 6.72 10.80 2.26
CA GLY A 443 5.83 11.31 1.21
C GLY A 443 6.57 12.17 0.18
N GLY A 444 5.83 12.64 -0.84
CA GLY A 444 6.36 13.48 -1.92
C GLY A 444 6.92 14.82 -1.43
N ASP A 445 6.38 15.37 -0.35
CA ASP A 445 6.86 16.60 0.32
C ASP A 445 8.31 16.47 0.80
N LYS A 446 8.66 15.37 1.46
CA LYS A 446 10.04 15.11 1.92
C LYS A 446 10.99 14.90 0.75
N VAL A 447 10.53 14.21 -0.31
CA VAL A 447 11.31 14.04 -1.53
C VAL A 447 11.56 15.38 -2.22
N GLN A 448 10.55 16.24 -2.33
CA GLN A 448 10.67 17.59 -2.90
C GLN A 448 11.75 18.39 -2.18
N LEU A 449 11.66 18.48 -0.86
CA LEU A 449 12.62 19.23 -0.03
C LEU A 449 14.06 18.69 -0.19
N GLU A 450 14.23 17.37 -0.22
CA GLU A 450 15.56 16.77 -0.37
C GLU A 450 16.14 17.00 -1.77
N VAL A 451 15.32 16.92 -2.83
CA VAL A 451 15.75 17.26 -4.19
C VAL A 451 16.13 18.73 -4.30
N GLU A 452 15.31 19.64 -3.74
CA GLU A 452 15.60 21.08 -3.71
C GLU A 452 16.91 21.38 -2.98
N ARG A 453 17.15 20.76 -1.84
CA ARG A 453 18.38 20.90 -1.06
C ARG A 453 19.61 20.47 -1.87
N LEU A 454 19.54 19.26 -2.46
CA LEU A 454 20.66 18.68 -3.21
C LEU A 454 20.93 19.40 -4.54
N ALA A 455 19.88 19.82 -5.26
CA ALA A 455 19.99 20.60 -6.47
C ALA A 455 20.54 22.01 -6.20
N GLY A 456 20.16 22.62 -5.05
CA GLY A 456 20.71 23.89 -4.61
C GLY A 456 22.22 23.85 -4.35
N GLU A 457 22.77 22.73 -3.86
CA GLU A 457 24.22 22.52 -3.71
C GLU A 457 24.95 22.56 -5.08
N GLU A 458 24.27 22.17 -6.15
CA GLU A 458 24.77 22.14 -7.53
C GLU A 458 24.37 23.40 -8.33
N GLY A 459 23.71 24.37 -7.70
CA GLY A 459 23.23 25.59 -8.37
C GLY A 459 22.11 25.37 -9.39
N MET A 460 21.34 24.27 -9.25
CA MET A 460 20.25 23.91 -10.17
C MET A 460 18.89 24.36 -9.60
N ALA A 461 18.03 24.87 -10.46
CA ALA A 461 16.64 25.17 -10.13
C ALA A 461 15.78 23.91 -10.19
N VAL A 462 14.76 23.86 -9.32
CA VAL A 462 13.85 22.72 -9.18
C VAL A 462 12.41 23.18 -9.40
N GLY A 463 11.66 22.42 -10.17
CA GLY A 463 10.23 22.62 -10.38
C GLY A 463 9.39 21.92 -9.29
N LYS A 464 8.09 22.19 -9.30
CA LYS A 464 7.15 21.51 -8.41
C LYS A 464 6.97 20.06 -8.85
N GLY A 465 7.23 19.15 -7.94
CA GLY A 465 7.01 17.72 -8.16
C GLY A 465 5.53 17.35 -8.24
N TYR A 466 5.27 16.19 -8.80
CA TYR A 466 3.92 15.69 -9.04
C TYR A 466 3.84 14.16 -8.92
N PHE A 467 2.67 13.67 -8.55
CA PHE A 467 2.36 12.24 -8.55
C PHE A 467 1.91 11.79 -9.94
N THR A 468 2.38 10.63 -10.38
CA THR A 468 1.95 10.02 -11.65
C THR A 468 0.71 9.14 -11.50
N ASP A 469 0.22 8.97 -10.28
CA ASP A 469 -1.02 8.25 -9.96
C ASP A 469 -1.75 8.95 -8.81
N LEU A 470 -3.02 8.60 -8.61
CA LEU A 470 -3.80 9.11 -7.48
C LEU A 470 -3.38 8.43 -6.17
N PRO A 471 -3.48 9.12 -5.02
CA PRO A 471 -3.31 8.50 -3.71
C PRO A 471 -4.29 7.35 -3.49
N GLN A 472 -3.92 6.39 -2.64
CA GLN A 472 -4.71 5.17 -2.38
C GLN A 472 -6.18 5.45 -2.04
N GLU A 473 -6.44 6.45 -1.19
CA GLU A 473 -7.79 6.85 -0.79
C GLU A 473 -8.60 7.36 -1.98
N LYS A 474 -8.00 8.15 -2.85
CA LYS A 474 -8.64 8.68 -4.07
C LYS A 474 -8.95 7.60 -5.09
N ILE A 475 -8.08 6.60 -5.22
CA ILE A 475 -8.33 5.42 -6.07
C ILE A 475 -9.59 4.68 -5.60
N ILE A 476 -9.73 4.47 -4.29
CA ILE A 476 -10.90 3.81 -3.70
C ILE A 476 -12.15 4.65 -3.92
N GLU A 477 -12.10 5.96 -3.67
CA GLU A 477 -13.20 6.89 -3.89
C GLU A 477 -13.65 6.90 -5.36
N SER A 478 -12.73 7.05 -6.30
CA SER A 478 -13.00 7.06 -7.73
C SER A 478 -13.68 5.77 -8.21
N TYR A 479 -13.20 4.60 -7.73
CA TYR A 479 -13.83 3.33 -8.03
C TYR A 479 -15.28 3.27 -7.51
N MET A 480 -15.51 3.73 -6.28
CA MET A 480 -16.85 3.74 -5.68
C MET A 480 -17.81 4.67 -6.43
N GLU A 481 -17.33 5.82 -6.92
CA GLU A 481 -18.12 6.75 -7.71
C GLU A 481 -18.51 6.14 -9.06
N LEU A 482 -17.55 5.57 -9.78
CA LEU A 482 -17.78 4.91 -11.07
C LEU A 482 -18.80 3.78 -10.98
N THR A 483 -18.69 2.93 -9.93
CA THR A 483 -19.58 1.77 -9.77
C THR A 483 -20.93 2.09 -9.12
N SER A 484 -21.09 3.27 -8.53
CA SER A 484 -22.39 3.74 -8.00
C SER A 484 -23.28 4.32 -9.08
N SER A 485 -22.70 4.66 -10.23
CA SER A 485 -23.39 5.25 -11.40
C SER A 485 -23.82 4.19 -12.44
N MET A 486 -23.39 2.93 -12.25
CA MET A 486 -23.79 1.76 -13.04
C MET A 486 -24.92 1.01 -12.33
#